data_1c3f94d31d2e1434e2f4675f63e3336d
#
_entry.id   1c3f94d31d2e1434e2f4675f63e3336d
#
_cell.length_a   1.000
_cell.length_b   1.000
_cell.length_c   1.000
_cell.angle_alpha   90.00
_cell.angle_beta   90.00
_cell.angle_gamma   90.00
#
_symmetry.space_group_name_H-M   'P 1'
#
loop_
_entity.id
_entity.type
_entity.pdbx_description
1 polymer ?
#
loop_
_entity_poly.entity_id
_entity_poly.type
_entity_poly.pdbx_seq_one_letter_code
_entity_poly.pdbx_strand_id
1 'polypeptide(L)'
;MAVPMIVQFFNRGKGGGSGPIDYLLGKDRDREEARLLRGDPEETAALINSSDYAKKYTAGCLSFEESNIPAEQKHALMDSFEECIFAGLDKDQYNCLWVEHRDKGRLELNF
;
A
#
# COMPACT_ATOMS: atom_id res chain seq x y z
N MET A 1 -18.03 15.18 3.83
CA MET A 1 -17.03 15.84 4.68
C MET A 1 -15.65 15.25 4.39
N ALA A 2 -14.68 16.10 4.23
CA ALA A 2 -13.31 15.63 3.97
C ALA A 2 -12.71 15.06 5.25
N VAL A 3 -12.03 13.91 5.15
CA VAL A 3 -11.29 13.30 6.26
C VAL A 3 -9.88 13.89 6.25
N PRO A 4 -9.37 14.43 7.40
CA PRO A 4 -7.99 14.87 7.46
C PRO A 4 -7.04 13.71 7.14
N MET A 5 -6.17 13.93 6.17
CA MET A 5 -5.31 12.87 5.65
C MET A 5 -3.98 13.45 5.23
N ILE A 6 -2.91 12.74 5.54
CA ILE A 6 -1.56 13.08 5.11
C ILE A 6 -1.09 11.99 4.15
N VAL A 7 -0.57 12.41 3.00
CA VAL A 7 0.03 11.50 2.03
C VAL A 7 1.54 11.60 2.16
N GLN A 8 2.20 10.46 2.36
CA GLN A 8 3.66 10.39 2.45
C GLN A 8 4.19 9.36 1.46
N PHE A 9 5.19 9.76 0.68
CA PHE A 9 5.93 8.84 -0.18
C PHE A 9 7.26 8.52 0.49
N PHE A 10 7.60 7.23 0.54
CA PHE A 10 8.89 6.77 1.02
C PHE A 10 9.87 6.69 -0.14
N ASN A 11 11.15 6.45 0.17
CA ASN A 11 12.14 6.26 -0.87
C ASN A 11 11.79 5.04 -1.71
N ARG A 12 12.05 5.12 -3.01
CA ARG A 12 11.87 3.99 -3.90
C ARG A 12 12.81 2.88 -3.53
N GLY A 13 12.29 1.66 -3.46
CA GLY A 13 13.04 0.50 -3.02
C GLY A 13 13.95 -0.08 -4.09
N LYS A 14 15.10 -0.55 -3.66
CA LYS A 14 16.10 -1.21 -4.51
C LYS A 14 16.22 -2.70 -4.23
N GLY A 15 15.76 -3.14 -3.05
CA GLY A 15 15.87 -4.52 -2.62
C GLY A 15 14.81 -5.42 -3.23
N GLY A 16 14.80 -6.68 -2.83
CA GLY A 16 13.81 -7.66 -3.23
C GLY A 16 12.43 -7.39 -2.65
N GLY A 17 11.42 -8.06 -3.19
CA GLY A 17 10.02 -7.86 -2.79
C GLY A 17 9.68 -8.37 -1.40
N SER A 18 10.45 -9.31 -0.86
CA SER A 18 10.14 -9.88 0.46
C SER A 18 10.29 -8.87 1.59
N GLY A 19 11.27 -7.96 1.52
CA GLY A 19 11.49 -6.96 2.57
C GLY A 19 10.29 -6.07 2.85
N PRO A 20 9.78 -5.33 1.85
CA PRO A 20 8.62 -4.46 2.05
C PRO A 20 7.34 -5.24 2.38
N ILE A 21 7.13 -6.40 1.77
CA ILE A 21 5.94 -7.21 2.03
C ILE A 21 5.97 -7.77 3.45
N ASP A 22 7.12 -8.27 3.90
CA ASP A 22 7.27 -8.78 5.27
C ASP A 22 7.08 -7.66 6.30
N TYR A 23 7.55 -6.45 5.99
CA TYR A 23 7.31 -5.30 6.87
C TYR A 23 5.82 -4.99 7.02
N LEU A 24 5.09 -4.99 5.92
CA LEU A 24 3.67 -4.60 5.93
C LEU A 24 2.77 -5.65 6.58
N LEU A 25 3.01 -6.92 6.31
CA LEU A 25 2.10 -8.00 6.70
C LEU A 25 2.69 -8.98 7.73
N GLY A 26 3.97 -8.83 8.07
CA GLY A 26 4.67 -9.81 8.87
C GLY A 26 5.28 -10.91 8.00
N LYS A 27 6.38 -11.49 8.44
CA LYS A 27 7.09 -12.53 7.69
C LYS A 27 6.17 -13.73 7.39
N ASP A 28 5.31 -14.07 8.33
CA ASP A 28 4.36 -15.18 8.19
C ASP A 28 2.94 -14.69 7.87
N ARG A 29 2.81 -13.44 7.44
CA ARG A 29 1.53 -12.76 7.12
C ARG A 29 0.61 -12.63 8.31
N ASP A 30 1.17 -12.53 9.51
CA ASP A 30 0.44 -12.54 10.78
C ASP A 30 0.68 -11.29 11.63
N ARG A 31 1.19 -10.19 11.06
CA ARG A 31 1.41 -8.94 11.80
C ARG A 31 0.11 -8.45 12.40
N GLU A 32 0.11 -8.19 13.72
CA GLU A 32 -1.07 -7.69 14.43
C GLU A 32 -1.48 -6.31 13.91
N GLU A 33 -2.79 -6.07 13.87
CA GLU A 33 -3.39 -4.82 13.41
C GLU A 33 -2.99 -4.44 11.97
N ALA A 34 -2.53 -5.42 11.19
CA ALA A 34 -2.26 -5.28 9.77
C ALA A 34 -3.29 -6.12 8.99
N ARG A 35 -3.85 -5.53 7.94
CA ARG A 35 -4.86 -6.20 7.12
C ARG A 35 -4.65 -5.88 5.65
N LEU A 36 -4.61 -6.93 4.83
CA LEU A 36 -4.57 -6.78 3.38
C LEU A 36 -5.93 -6.28 2.89
N LEU A 37 -5.93 -5.16 2.16
CA LEU A 37 -7.15 -4.58 1.59
C LEU A 37 -7.29 -4.85 0.10
N ARG A 38 -6.19 -4.79 -0.66
CA ARG A 38 -6.17 -5.00 -2.11
C ARG A 38 -4.85 -5.60 -2.54
N GLY A 39 -4.90 -6.38 -3.60
CA GLY A 39 -3.72 -6.93 -4.25
C GLY A 39 -3.34 -8.29 -3.72
N ASP A 40 -2.30 -8.86 -4.32
CA ASP A 40 -1.74 -10.15 -3.96
C ASP A 40 -0.29 -9.96 -3.54
N PRO A 41 0.04 -10.16 -2.25
CA PRO A 41 1.41 -9.93 -1.77
C PRO A 41 2.46 -10.76 -2.50
N GLU A 42 2.14 -11.99 -2.85
CA GLU A 42 3.08 -12.87 -3.50
C GLU A 42 3.34 -12.45 -4.95
N GLU A 43 2.28 -12.02 -5.65
CA GLU A 43 2.41 -11.48 -7.00
C GLU A 43 3.24 -10.20 -7.00
N THR A 44 2.96 -9.29 -6.07
CA THR A 44 3.71 -8.04 -5.93
C THR A 44 5.18 -8.31 -5.65
N ALA A 45 5.48 -9.23 -4.73
CA ALA A 45 6.86 -9.61 -4.42
C ALA A 45 7.57 -10.18 -5.65
N ALA A 46 6.89 -11.04 -6.41
CA ALA A 46 7.46 -11.64 -7.61
C ALA A 46 7.76 -10.59 -8.69
N LEU A 47 6.87 -9.61 -8.87
CA LEU A 47 7.08 -8.53 -9.82
C LEU A 47 8.26 -7.64 -9.41
N ILE A 48 8.39 -7.33 -8.13
CA ILE A 48 9.54 -6.57 -7.63
C ILE A 48 10.83 -7.36 -7.87
N ASN A 49 10.84 -8.64 -7.55
CA ASN A 49 12.03 -9.49 -7.72
C ASN A 49 12.45 -9.65 -9.18
N SER A 50 11.50 -9.60 -10.11
CA SER A 50 11.78 -9.74 -11.55
C SER A 50 12.17 -8.41 -12.22
N SER A 51 12.10 -7.29 -11.51
CA SER A 51 12.41 -5.97 -12.08
C SER A 51 13.89 -5.79 -12.32
N ASP A 52 14.25 -5.31 -13.51
CA ASP A 52 15.63 -4.99 -13.88
C ASP A 52 16.01 -3.54 -13.54
N TYR A 53 15.06 -2.74 -13.08
CA TYR A 53 15.32 -1.35 -12.75
C TYR A 53 16.04 -1.22 -11.41
N ALA A 54 16.89 -0.19 -11.29
CA ALA A 54 17.60 0.11 -10.05
C ALA A 54 16.62 0.41 -8.90
N LYS A 55 15.51 1.08 -9.20
CA LYS A 55 14.45 1.36 -8.25
C LYS A 55 13.22 0.55 -8.67
N LYS A 56 12.90 -0.47 -7.89
CA LYS A 56 11.96 -1.52 -8.28
C LYS A 56 10.52 -1.26 -7.89
N TYR A 57 10.29 -0.37 -6.91
CA TYR A 57 8.95 -0.08 -6.43
C TYR A 57 8.89 1.29 -5.78
N THR A 58 7.68 1.80 -5.63
CA THR A 58 7.39 3.00 -4.85
C THR A 58 6.48 2.61 -3.70
N ALA A 59 6.76 3.11 -2.51
CA ALA A 59 5.97 2.83 -1.32
C ALA A 59 5.59 4.13 -0.62
N GLY A 60 4.50 4.10 0.11
CA GLY A 60 4.06 5.24 0.89
C GLY A 60 2.85 4.89 1.73
N CYS A 61 2.25 5.88 2.35
CA CYS A 61 1.03 5.66 3.11
C CYS A 61 0.12 6.90 3.11
N LEU A 62 -1.16 6.63 3.32
CA LEU A 62 -2.17 7.63 3.63
C LEU A 62 -2.43 7.52 5.13
N SER A 63 -2.10 8.56 5.90
CA SER A 63 -2.23 8.56 7.36
C SER A 63 -3.44 9.39 7.79
N PHE A 64 -4.18 8.89 8.76
CA PHE A 64 -5.39 9.53 9.28
C PHE A 64 -5.25 9.75 10.78
N GLU A 65 -5.92 10.77 11.32
CA GLU A 65 -5.99 10.99 12.76
C GLU A 65 -6.91 9.98 13.42
N GLU A 66 -7.96 9.55 12.71
CA GLU A 66 -8.92 8.59 13.21
C GLU A 66 -8.29 7.20 13.35
N SER A 67 -8.80 6.41 14.30
CA SER A 67 -8.39 5.02 14.46
C SER A 67 -8.94 4.12 13.35
N ASN A 68 -10.01 4.55 12.71
CA ASN A 68 -10.62 3.82 11.59
C ASN A 68 -11.59 4.74 10.83
N ILE A 69 -11.91 4.36 9.60
CA ILE A 69 -12.96 4.99 8.79
C ILE A 69 -13.78 3.90 8.13
N PRO A 70 -15.00 4.20 7.62
CA PRO A 70 -15.83 3.19 6.97
C PRO A 70 -15.13 2.53 5.77
N ALA A 71 -15.39 1.24 5.56
CA ALA A 71 -14.78 0.47 4.47
C ALA A 71 -15.06 1.10 3.10
N GLU A 72 -16.26 1.62 2.87
CA GLU A 72 -16.60 2.28 1.62
C GLU A 72 -15.72 3.49 1.35
N GLN A 73 -15.44 4.27 2.40
CA GLN A 73 -14.58 5.43 2.30
C GLN A 73 -13.13 5.03 2.02
N LYS A 74 -12.65 3.94 2.64
CA LYS A 74 -11.32 3.40 2.35
C LYS A 74 -11.19 3.04 0.87
N HIS A 75 -12.17 2.31 0.32
CA HIS A 75 -12.15 1.92 -1.08
C HIS A 75 -12.21 3.11 -2.02
N ALA A 76 -13.04 4.10 -1.70
CA ALA A 76 -13.12 5.33 -2.49
C ALA A 76 -11.79 6.08 -2.52
N LEU A 77 -11.10 6.16 -1.39
CA LEU A 77 -9.80 6.82 -1.31
C LEU A 77 -8.73 6.06 -2.08
N MET A 78 -8.72 4.73 -1.97
CA MET A 78 -7.79 3.89 -2.73
C MET A 78 -8.02 4.04 -4.23
N ASP A 79 -9.28 4.03 -4.68
CA ASP A 79 -9.62 4.24 -6.09
C ASP A 79 -9.13 5.59 -6.59
N SER A 80 -9.40 6.67 -5.85
CA SER A 80 -8.98 8.01 -6.22
C SER A 80 -7.46 8.14 -6.29
N PHE A 81 -6.77 7.55 -5.33
CA PHE A 81 -5.31 7.60 -5.29
C PHE A 81 -4.70 6.84 -6.47
N GLU A 82 -5.21 5.65 -6.76
CA GLU A 82 -4.73 4.86 -7.90
C GLU A 82 -4.99 5.58 -9.22
N GLU A 83 -6.14 6.24 -9.38
CA GLU A 83 -6.41 7.04 -10.57
C GLU A 83 -5.41 8.17 -10.75
N CYS A 84 -5.00 8.80 -9.65
CA CYS A 84 -4.03 9.89 -9.71
C CYS A 84 -2.63 9.42 -10.08
N ILE A 85 -2.14 8.37 -9.43
CA ILE A 85 -0.74 7.94 -9.62
C ILE A 85 -0.55 7.07 -10.87
N PHE A 86 -1.61 6.43 -11.34
CA PHE A 86 -1.57 5.57 -12.53
C PHE A 86 -2.39 6.17 -13.69
N ALA A 87 -2.49 7.49 -13.75
CA ALA A 87 -3.25 8.18 -14.79
C ALA A 87 -2.81 7.74 -16.18
N GLY A 88 -3.77 7.38 -17.01
CA GLY A 88 -3.51 6.92 -18.38
C GLY A 88 -3.19 5.44 -18.50
N LEU A 89 -3.17 4.70 -17.40
CA LEU A 89 -2.94 3.25 -17.40
C LEU A 89 -4.22 2.49 -17.05
N ASP A 90 -4.43 1.35 -17.73
CA ASP A 90 -5.48 0.42 -17.35
C ASP A 90 -5.04 -0.44 -16.18
N LYS A 91 -5.98 -1.06 -15.48
CA LYS A 91 -5.68 -1.84 -14.28
C LYS A 91 -4.75 -3.01 -14.52
N ASP A 92 -4.68 -3.53 -15.74
CA ASP A 92 -3.78 -4.62 -16.10
C ASP A 92 -2.35 -4.14 -16.42
N GLN A 93 -2.12 -2.82 -16.43
CA GLN A 93 -0.81 -2.23 -16.74
C GLN A 93 -0.01 -1.85 -15.50
N TYR A 94 -0.56 -2.04 -14.30
CA TYR A 94 0.15 -1.72 -13.05
C TYR A 94 -0.22 -2.72 -11.96
N ASN A 95 0.60 -2.75 -10.90
CA ASN A 95 0.34 -3.57 -9.73
C ASN A 95 0.41 -2.68 -8.48
N CYS A 96 -0.59 -2.78 -7.64
CA CYS A 96 -0.67 -1.99 -6.42
C CYS A 96 -1.18 -2.85 -5.26
N LEU A 97 -0.44 -2.82 -4.15
CA LEU A 97 -0.79 -3.54 -2.95
C LEU A 97 -1.20 -2.53 -1.87
N TRP A 98 -2.30 -2.79 -1.18
CA TRP A 98 -2.78 -1.94 -0.10
C TRP A 98 -2.90 -2.75 1.18
N VAL A 99 -2.26 -2.27 2.23
CA VAL A 99 -2.28 -2.90 3.55
C VAL A 99 -2.66 -1.85 4.60
N GLU A 100 -3.67 -2.16 5.39
CA GLU A 100 -4.09 -1.33 6.52
C GLU A 100 -3.25 -1.64 7.74
N HIS A 101 -2.77 -0.59 8.43
CA HIS A 101 -2.15 -0.70 9.74
C HIS A 101 -2.94 0.14 10.74
N ARG A 102 -3.21 -0.41 11.93
CA ARG A 102 -3.91 0.29 13.01
C ARG A 102 -3.17 0.15 14.35
N ASP A 103 -1.97 -0.38 14.32
CA ASP A 103 -1.18 -0.71 15.52
C ASP A 103 -0.64 0.50 16.27
N LYS A 104 -0.77 1.70 15.71
CA LYS A 104 -0.33 2.96 16.34
C LYS A 104 -1.49 3.78 16.90
N GLY A 105 -2.67 3.20 17.03
CA GLY A 105 -3.87 3.90 17.49
C GLY A 105 -4.52 4.81 16.46
N ARG A 106 -3.99 4.84 15.26
CA ARG A 106 -4.54 5.58 14.13
C ARG A 106 -4.46 4.74 12.87
N LEU A 107 -5.28 5.10 11.89
CA LEU A 107 -5.33 4.37 10.63
C LEU A 107 -4.23 4.81 9.67
N GLU A 108 -3.56 3.85 9.07
CA GLU A 108 -2.64 4.05 7.95
C GLU A 108 -3.00 3.09 6.83
N LEU A 109 -3.16 3.62 5.61
CA LEU A 109 -3.32 2.80 4.41
C LEU A 109 -1.99 2.84 3.66
N ASN A 110 -1.28 1.72 3.67
CA ASN A 110 0.05 1.59 3.07
C ASN A 110 -0.07 1.04 1.65
N PHE A 111 0.70 1.60 0.73
CA PHE A 111 0.72 1.15 -0.66
C PHE A 111 2.14 0.90 -1.16
#